data_b27904f2799b5885c592bf1cfd9237a6
#
_entry.id   b27904f2799b5885c592bf1cfd9237a6
#
_cell.length_a   1.000
_cell.length_b   1.000
_cell.length_c   1.000
_cell.angle_alpha   90.00
_cell.angle_beta   90.00
_cell.angle_gamma   90.00
#
_symmetry.space_group_name_H-M   'P 1'
#
loop_
_entity.id
_entity.type
_entity.pdbx_description
1 polymer ?
#
loop_
_entity_poly.entity_id
_entity_poly.type
_entity_poly.pdbx_seq_one_letter_code
_entity_poly.pdbx_strand_id
1 'polypeptide(L)' 'MFVCKGKRLANYLIEHGSKIKRIDCDQKAKGFLVFIFEQDESIKNNLKQWETDKETYLF' A
#
# COMPACT_ATOMS: atom_id res chain seq x y z
N MET A 1 -1.43 8.44 9.01
CA MET A 1 -1.74 7.92 7.67
C MET A 1 -0.60 7.02 7.20
N PHE A 2 -0.95 6.02 6.45
CA PHE A 2 0.07 5.14 5.86
C PHE A 2 0.33 5.55 4.42
N VAL A 3 1.58 5.79 4.08
CA VAL A 3 1.99 6.18 2.73
C VAL A 3 2.68 5.00 2.06
N CYS A 4 2.13 4.55 0.94
CA CYS A 4 2.66 3.41 0.19
C CYS A 4 3.20 3.89 -1.16
N LYS A 5 4.44 3.57 -1.46
CA LYS A 5 5.06 3.98 -2.71
C LYS A 5 5.04 2.89 -3.79
N GLY A 6 4.73 1.67 -3.44
CA GLY A 6 4.76 0.55 -4.38
C GLY A 6 3.38 0.14 -4.85
N LYS A 7 3.22 -0.06 -6.15
CA LYS A 7 1.96 -0.52 -6.73
C LYS A 7 1.53 -1.88 -6.20
N ARG A 8 2.48 -2.79 -6.03
CA ARG A 8 2.17 -4.15 -5.60
C ARG A 8 1.57 -4.17 -4.21
N LEU A 9 2.20 -3.44 -3.30
CA LEU A 9 1.68 -3.34 -1.94
C LEU A 9 0.33 -2.63 -1.92
N ALA A 10 0.20 -1.56 -2.68
CA ALA A 10 -1.06 -0.82 -2.76
C ALA A 10 -2.19 -1.72 -3.25
N ASN A 11 -1.94 -2.49 -4.31
CA ASN A 11 -2.90 -3.44 -4.83
C ASN A 11 -3.30 -4.48 -3.79
N TYR A 12 -2.30 -5.03 -3.11
CA TYR A 12 -2.52 -6.01 -2.06
C TYR A 12 -3.43 -5.43 -0.96
N LEU A 13 -3.11 -4.23 -0.51
CA LEU A 13 -3.89 -3.59 0.55
C LEU A 13 -5.34 -3.36 0.13
N ILE A 14 -5.54 -2.90 -1.10
CA ILE A 14 -6.90 -2.67 -1.61
C ILE A 14 -7.67 -3.99 -1.71
N GLU A 15 -7.04 -5.03 -2.20
CA GLU A 15 -7.68 -6.35 -2.32
C GLU A 15 -8.06 -6.94 -0.96
N HIS A 16 -7.32 -6.58 0.08
CA HIS A 16 -7.56 -7.08 1.42
C HIS A 16 -8.38 -6.12 2.30
N GLY A 17 -9.03 -5.15 1.67
CA GLY A 17 -9.99 -4.32 2.37
C GLY A 17 -9.47 -3.04 2.98
N SER A 18 -8.22 -2.69 2.76
CA SER A 18 -7.71 -1.40 3.22
C SER A 18 -8.31 -0.27 2.41
N LYS A 19 -8.61 0.82 3.07
CA LYS A 19 -9.25 1.97 2.43
C LYS A 19 -8.21 2.97 1.99
N ILE A 20 -8.19 3.24 0.70
CA ILE A 20 -7.34 4.28 0.16
C ILE A 20 -7.97 5.64 0.43
N LYS A 21 -7.17 6.58 0.87
CA LYS A 21 -7.62 7.93 1.15
C LYS A 21 -7.44 8.83 -0.06
N ARG A 22 -6.27 8.77 -0.68
CA ARG A 22 -5.99 9.52 -1.90
C ARG A 22 -4.74 9.00 -2.57
N ILE A 23 -4.51 9.45 -3.79
CA ILE A 23 -3.31 9.16 -4.55
C ILE A 23 -2.64 10.50 -4.87
N ASP A 24 -1.36 10.62 -4.52
CA ASP A 24 -0.59 11.83 -4.77
C ASP A 24 0.64 11.51 -5.62
N CYS A 25 1.24 12.55 -6.18
CA CYS A 25 2.52 12.41 -6.89
C CYS A 25 3.66 12.53 -5.89
N ASP A 26 4.68 11.70 -6.08
CA ASP A 26 5.90 11.81 -5.28
C ASP A 26 6.67 13.04 -5.76
N GLN A 27 6.89 13.98 -4.86
CA GLN A 27 7.59 15.23 -5.20
C GLN A 27 9.08 15.01 -5.48
N LYS A 28 9.66 13.96 -4.90
CA LYS A 28 11.09 13.69 -5.05
C LYS A 28 11.38 12.80 -6.25
N ALA A 29 10.44 12.01 -6.67
CA ALA A 29 10.62 11.09 -7.79
C ALA A 29 9.51 11.32 -8.79
N LYS A 30 9.76 12.17 -9.77
CA LYS A 30 8.77 12.50 -10.79
C LYS A 30 8.33 11.26 -11.55
N GLY A 31 7.03 11.16 -11.78
CA GLY A 31 6.46 10.03 -12.49
C GLY A 31 6.04 8.87 -11.60
N PHE A 32 6.30 8.96 -10.32
CA PHE A 32 5.86 7.94 -9.37
C PHE A 32 4.67 8.44 -8.56
N LEU A 33 3.76 7.53 -8.28
CA LEU A 33 2.59 7.82 -7.47
C LEU A 33 2.78 7.29 -6.06
N VAL A 34 2.22 8.00 -5.10
CA VAL A 34 2.14 7.51 -3.72
C VAL A 34 0.68 7.30 -3.38
N PHE A 35 0.40 6.19 -2.71
CA PHE A 35 -0.95 5.79 -2.33
C PHE A 35 -1.10 6.01 -0.82
N ILE A 36 -2.04 6.85 -0.45
CA ILE A 36 -2.22 7.21 0.96
C ILE A 36 -3.44 6.49 1.49
N PHE A 37 -3.23 5.68 2.53
CA PHE A 37 -4.28 4.87 3.13
C PHE A 37 -4.63 5.39 4.52
N GLU A 38 -5.86 5.12 4.94
CA GLU A 38 -6.25 5.36 6.32
C GLU A 38 -5.53 4.36 7.22
N GLN A 39 -5.03 4.85 8.34
CA GLN A 39 -4.30 4.01 9.29
C GLN A 39 -5.28 3.44 10.32
N ASP A 40 -5.75 2.24 10.06
CA ASP A 40 -6.70 1.54 10.93
C ASP A 40 -6.21 0.12 11.21
N GLU A 41 -7.05 -0.67 11.87
CA GLU A 41 -6.70 -2.07 12.18
C GLU A 41 -6.49 -2.90 10.93
N SER A 42 -7.28 -2.64 9.88
CA SER A 42 -7.17 -3.38 8.63
C SER A 42 -5.78 -3.24 8.03
N ILE A 43 -5.24 -2.03 8.00
CA ILE A 43 -3.94 -1.81 7.38
C ILE A 43 -2.82 -2.46 8.17
N LYS A 44 -2.92 -2.46 9.50
CA LYS A 44 -1.94 -3.14 10.34
C LYS A 44 -1.92 -4.63 10.07
N ASN A 45 -3.08 -5.24 10.02
CA ASN A 45 -3.21 -6.66 9.75
C ASN A 45 -2.74 -7.01 8.35
N ASN A 46 -3.09 -6.20 7.37
CA ASN A 46 -2.69 -6.42 5.99
C ASN A 46 -1.20 -6.27 5.79
N LEU A 47 -0.56 -5.35 6.50
CA LEU A 47 0.88 -5.18 6.43
C LEU A 47 1.62 -6.39 7.00
N LYS A 48 1.11 -6.96 8.07
CA LYS A 48 1.68 -8.18 8.64
C LYS A 48 1.56 -9.34 7.66
N GLN A 49 0.41 -9.46 7.04
CA GLN A 49 0.18 -10.51 6.05
C GLN A 49 1.06 -10.30 4.82
N TRP A 50 1.27 -9.06 4.43
CA TRP A 50 2.17 -8.74 3.32
C TRP A 50 3.58 -9.23 3.56
N GLU A 51 4.10 -9.06 4.78
CA GLU A 51 5.44 -9.55 5.11
C GLU A 51 5.58 -11.06 4.91
N THR A 52 4.48 -11.79 5.12
CA THR A 52 4.46 -13.22 4.88
C THR A 52 4.29 -13.56 3.41
N ASP A 53 3.42 -12.83 2.71
CA ASP A 53 3.00 -13.16 1.35
C ASP A 53 3.82 -12.50 0.26
N LYS A 54 4.66 -11.53 0.59
CA LYS A 54 5.35 -10.72 -0.43
C LYS A 54 6.22 -11.54 -1.37
N GLU A 55 6.78 -12.63 -0.90
CA GLU A 55 7.59 -13.49 -1.75
C GLU A 55 6.78 -14.09 -2.88
N THR A 56 5.54 -14.48 -2.58
CA THR A 56 4.62 -14.99 -3.58
C THR A 56 4.22 -13.88 -4.56
N TYR A 57 4.02 -12.68 -4.06
CA TYR A 57 3.60 -11.55 -4.87
C TYR A 57 4.69 -10.98 -5.76
N LEU A 58 5.93 -11.26 -5.46
CA LEU A 58 7.05 -10.79 -6.27
C LEU A 58 7.23 -11.57 -7.57
N PHE A 59 6.52 -12.64 -7.72
CA PHE A 59 6.51 -13.44 -8.96
C PHE A 59 5.24 -13.18 -9.80
#